data_09ba653fbcb3bfd293d36e354273a6ff
#
_entry.id   09ba653fbcb3bfd293d36e354273a6ff
#
_cell.length_a   1.000
_cell.length_b   1.000
_cell.length_c   1.000
_cell.angle_alpha   90.00
_cell.angle_beta   90.00
_cell.angle_gamma   90.00
#
_symmetry.space_group_name_H-M   'P 1'
#
loop_
_entity.id
_entity.type
_entity.pdbx_description
1 polymer ?
#
loop_
_entity_poly.entity_id
_entity_poly.type
_entity_poly.pdbx_seq_one_letter_code
_entity_poly.pdbx_strand_id
1 'polypeptide(L)'
;MGALDHAAVTVAIDALSGADRALTPVSVIVRDEVVAVLIDGERGRYVSFVRLDHGHWIAPSMITGSPRPDGPRAERTPNHRPLHRKSAKLFTLPNPDGTPQDESWFAVTGLAALDAVRVSVTSELDEQTTPISTDGLAFAIVRARTSEDPRVYVHTRDGRRVAAGPLVA
;
A
#
# COMPACT_ATOMS: atom_id res chain seq x y z
N MET A 1 17.45 8.47 10.99
CA MET A 1 16.73 8.89 9.78
C MET A 1 15.41 8.14 9.75
N GLY A 2 14.31 8.84 9.73
CA GLY A 2 12.99 8.23 9.63
C GLY A 2 12.74 7.66 8.23
N ALA A 3 11.81 6.71 8.10
CA ALA A 3 11.48 6.14 6.79
C ALA A 3 10.99 7.20 5.78
N LEU A 4 10.35 8.27 6.26
CA LEU A 4 9.90 9.38 5.42
C LEU A 4 11.05 10.26 4.87
N ASP A 5 12.25 10.13 5.40
CA ASP A 5 13.44 10.84 4.90
C ASP A 5 14.19 10.04 3.82
N HIS A 6 13.65 8.92 3.38
CA HIS A 6 14.27 8.10 2.36
C HIS A 6 14.31 8.82 1.00
N ALA A 7 15.43 8.72 0.29
CA ALA A 7 15.62 9.42 -0.99
C ALA A 7 14.53 9.10 -2.05
N ALA A 8 13.98 7.88 -2.03
CA ALA A 8 12.88 7.49 -2.91
C ALA A 8 11.59 8.30 -2.69
N VAL A 9 11.39 8.89 -1.52
CA VAL A 9 10.19 9.71 -1.22
C VAL A 9 10.14 10.94 -2.11
N THR A 10 11.25 11.64 -2.26
CA THR A 10 11.33 12.81 -3.15
C THR A 10 11.02 12.40 -4.60
N VAL A 11 11.59 11.30 -5.06
CA VAL A 11 11.34 10.79 -6.41
C VAL A 11 9.85 10.45 -6.62
N ALA A 12 9.21 9.85 -5.63
CA ALA A 12 7.77 9.52 -5.69
C ALA A 12 6.90 10.78 -5.74
N ILE A 13 7.22 11.80 -4.92
CA ILE A 13 6.49 13.07 -4.91
C ILE A 13 6.66 13.82 -6.22
N ASP A 14 7.88 13.91 -6.74
CA ASP A 14 8.17 14.58 -8.00
C ASP A 14 7.40 13.94 -9.18
N ALA A 15 7.28 12.62 -9.19
CA ALA A 15 6.52 11.89 -10.19
C ALA A 15 5.01 12.21 -10.16
N LEU A 16 4.47 12.59 -8.99
CA LEU A 16 3.06 12.96 -8.80
C LEU A 16 2.77 14.45 -9.01
N SER A 17 3.78 15.29 -9.06
CA SER A 17 3.62 16.74 -9.02
C SER A 17 2.80 17.33 -10.18
N GLY A 18 2.70 16.61 -11.30
CA GLY A 18 1.84 16.99 -12.43
C GLY A 18 0.39 16.51 -12.31
N ALA A 19 0.10 15.57 -11.42
CA ALA A 19 -1.21 14.92 -11.29
C ALA A 19 -2.04 15.46 -10.13
N ASP A 20 -1.41 15.88 -9.04
CA ASP A 20 -2.09 16.40 -7.85
C ASP A 20 -1.23 17.43 -7.12
N ARG A 21 -1.83 18.09 -6.12
CA ARG A 21 -1.23 19.18 -5.32
C ARG A 21 -1.19 18.82 -3.85
N ALA A 22 -0.46 19.61 -3.06
CA ALA A 22 -0.34 19.45 -1.62
C ALA A 22 0.08 18.03 -1.23
N LEU A 23 1.01 17.46 -1.97
CA LEU A 23 1.46 16.08 -1.80
C LEU A 23 2.24 15.93 -0.50
N THR A 24 1.77 15.04 0.35
CA THR A 24 2.37 14.75 1.66
C THR A 24 2.63 13.25 1.79
N PRO A 25 3.88 12.81 2.02
CA PRO A 25 4.14 11.40 2.29
C PRO A 25 3.56 11.01 3.64
N VAL A 26 2.86 9.90 3.67
CA VAL A 26 2.13 9.40 4.86
C VAL A 26 2.80 8.19 5.45
N SER A 27 3.29 7.28 4.60
CA SER A 27 3.95 6.06 5.03
C SER A 27 4.90 5.55 3.95
N VAL A 28 5.95 4.87 4.37
CA VAL A 28 6.97 4.31 3.49
C VAL A 28 7.30 2.88 3.91
N ILE A 29 7.32 1.98 2.95
CA ILE A 29 7.76 0.59 3.14
C ILE A 29 8.96 0.35 2.22
N VAL A 30 10.07 -0.04 2.82
CA VAL A 30 11.30 -0.39 2.09
C VAL A 30 11.44 -1.90 2.05
N ARG A 31 11.52 -2.45 0.85
CA ARG A 31 11.70 -3.89 0.62
C ARG A 31 12.66 -4.12 -0.54
N ASP A 32 13.83 -4.69 -0.21
CA ASP A 32 14.87 -5.00 -1.20
C ASP A 32 15.23 -3.75 -2.07
N GLU A 33 15.04 -3.83 -3.37
CA GLU A 33 15.30 -2.75 -4.32
C GLU A 33 14.07 -1.88 -4.61
N VAL A 34 12.99 -2.05 -3.82
CA VAL A 34 11.72 -1.34 -4.01
C VAL A 34 11.35 -0.59 -2.75
N VAL A 35 10.87 0.62 -2.95
CA VAL A 35 10.29 1.46 -1.90
C VAL A 35 8.87 1.82 -2.31
N ALA A 36 7.89 1.44 -1.50
CA ALA A 36 6.51 1.86 -1.68
C ALA A 36 6.24 3.09 -0.83
N VAL A 37 5.81 4.17 -1.44
CA VAL A 37 5.49 5.43 -0.78
C VAL A 37 3.99 5.67 -0.87
N LEU A 38 3.35 5.84 0.28
CA LEU A 38 1.96 6.25 0.38
C LEU A 38 1.91 7.77 0.52
N ILE A 39 1.20 8.42 -0.38
CA ILE A 39 1.19 9.89 -0.49
C ILE A 39 -0.26 10.36 -0.50
N ASP A 40 -0.57 11.33 0.34
CA ASP A 40 -1.84 12.06 0.30
C ASP A 40 -1.68 13.32 -0.54
N GLY A 41 -2.61 13.54 -1.44
CA GLY A 41 -2.75 14.76 -2.21
C GLY A 41 -4.11 15.43 -1.96
N GLU A 42 -4.36 16.52 -2.65
CA GLU A 42 -5.62 17.25 -2.55
C GLU A 42 -6.80 16.42 -3.06
N ARG A 43 -6.60 15.64 -4.13
CA ARG A 43 -7.65 14.85 -4.81
C ARG A 43 -7.75 13.41 -4.32
N GLY A 44 -6.70 12.85 -3.72
CA GLY A 44 -6.71 11.45 -3.38
C GLY A 44 -5.48 10.99 -2.61
N ARG A 45 -5.41 9.69 -2.46
CA ARG A 45 -4.29 8.97 -1.85
C ARG A 45 -3.65 8.07 -2.90
N TYR A 46 -2.34 8.09 -2.97
CA TYR A 46 -1.55 7.43 -4.02
C TYR A 46 -0.54 6.45 -3.42
N VAL A 47 -0.33 5.34 -4.11
CA VAL A 47 0.80 4.45 -3.86
C VAL A 47 1.75 4.57 -5.03
N SER A 48 3.00 4.91 -4.75
CA SER A 48 4.07 4.96 -5.73
C SER A 48 5.13 3.92 -5.38
N PHE A 49 5.43 3.02 -6.31
CA PHE A 49 6.56 2.11 -6.20
C PHE A 49 7.77 2.71 -6.90
N VAL A 50 8.80 2.98 -6.11
CA VAL A 50 10.08 3.48 -6.61
C VAL A 50 11.08 2.33 -6.54
N ARG A 51 11.77 2.06 -7.63
CA ARG A 51 12.77 1.01 -7.68
C ARG A 51 14.18 1.57 -7.81
N LEU A 52 15.14 0.82 -7.29
CA LEU A 52 16.54 1.10 -7.51
C LEU A 52 16.98 0.49 -8.84
N ASP A 53 17.51 1.32 -9.73
CA ASP A 53 18.02 0.91 -11.02
C ASP A 53 19.40 1.56 -11.26
N HIS A 54 20.45 0.73 -11.38
CA HIS A 54 21.83 1.18 -11.56
C HIS A 54 22.27 2.27 -10.54
N GLY A 55 21.85 2.13 -9.28
CA GLY A 55 22.17 3.08 -8.20
C GLY A 55 21.29 4.32 -8.14
N HIS A 56 20.27 4.42 -8.98
CA HIS A 56 19.32 5.53 -9.00
C HIS A 56 17.90 5.08 -8.67
N TRP A 57 17.17 5.88 -7.91
CA TRP A 57 15.77 5.65 -7.64
C TRP A 57 14.92 6.16 -8.80
N ILE A 58 14.08 5.30 -9.34
CA ILE A 58 13.23 5.59 -10.52
C ILE A 58 11.78 5.29 -10.16
N ALA A 59 10.91 6.28 -10.36
CA ALA A 59 9.47 6.10 -10.26
C ALA A 59 8.91 5.54 -11.56
N PRO A 60 8.01 4.54 -11.51
CA PRO A 60 7.32 4.08 -12.70
C PRO A 60 6.39 5.17 -13.25
N SER A 61 6.08 5.08 -14.54
CA SER A 61 5.21 6.05 -15.23
C SER A 61 3.73 5.95 -14.83
N MET A 62 3.31 4.86 -14.18
CA MET A 62 1.94 4.66 -13.73
C MET A 62 1.85 4.75 -12.20
N ILE A 63 1.02 5.67 -11.74
CA ILE A 63 0.70 5.86 -10.34
C ILE A 63 -0.79 5.61 -10.17
N THR A 64 -1.14 4.84 -9.15
CA THR A 64 -2.54 4.54 -8.87
C THR A 64 -3.01 5.29 -7.64
N GLY A 65 -4.09 6.04 -7.81
CA GLY A 65 -4.76 6.75 -6.73
C GLY A 65 -6.10 6.12 -6.33
N SER A 66 -6.53 6.43 -5.13
CA SER A 66 -7.84 6.13 -4.58
C SER A 66 -8.37 7.34 -3.82
N PRO A 67 -9.70 7.45 -3.59
CA PRO A 67 -10.22 8.48 -2.71
C PRO A 67 -9.59 8.37 -1.32
N ARG A 68 -9.31 9.52 -0.71
CA ARG A 68 -8.87 9.55 0.69
C ARG A 68 -10.00 9.03 1.58
N PRO A 69 -9.68 8.21 2.61
CA PRO A 69 -10.66 7.83 3.59
C PRO A 69 -11.13 9.07 4.37
N ASP A 70 -12.43 9.28 4.42
CA ASP A 70 -13.04 10.33 5.22
C ASP A 70 -13.60 9.78 6.51
N GLY A 71 -13.51 10.57 7.56
CA GLY A 71 -14.11 10.29 8.86
C GLY A 71 -13.24 9.44 9.78
N PRO A 72 -13.74 9.28 11.02
CA PRO A 72 -13.03 8.54 12.06
C PRO A 72 -13.09 7.03 11.82
N ARG A 73 -12.20 6.30 12.48
CA ARG A 73 -12.31 4.85 12.62
C ARG A 73 -13.65 4.50 13.28
N ALA A 74 -14.30 3.44 12.79
CA ALA A 74 -15.54 2.93 13.36
C ALA A 74 -15.30 1.62 14.12
N GLU A 75 -16.21 1.31 15.05
CA GLU A 75 -16.22 0.00 15.69
C GLU A 75 -16.59 -1.07 14.67
N ARG A 76 -15.97 -2.23 14.81
CA ARG A 76 -16.31 -3.39 14.00
C ARG A 76 -17.58 -4.04 14.54
N THR A 77 -18.64 -4.03 13.75
CA THR A 77 -19.85 -4.80 14.01
C THR A 77 -19.84 -6.09 13.18
N PRO A 78 -20.75 -7.05 13.44
CA PRO A 78 -20.81 -8.29 12.64
C PRO A 78 -20.92 -8.07 11.13
N ASN A 79 -21.52 -6.96 10.72
CA ASN A 79 -21.67 -6.57 9.30
C ASN A 79 -20.59 -5.61 8.80
N HIS A 80 -19.72 -5.11 9.68
CA HIS A 80 -18.62 -4.25 9.31
C HIS A 80 -17.38 -5.04 8.95
N ARG A 81 -16.79 -4.72 7.82
CA ARG A 81 -15.50 -5.25 7.42
C ARG A 81 -14.39 -4.66 8.29
N PRO A 82 -13.34 -5.42 8.59
CA PRO A 82 -12.23 -4.92 9.39
C PRO A 82 -11.44 -3.79 8.70
N LEU A 83 -11.53 -3.68 7.38
CA LEU A 83 -11.09 -2.52 6.60
C LEU A 83 -12.31 -1.86 5.98
N HIS A 84 -12.65 -0.67 6.42
CA HIS A 84 -13.85 0.07 5.99
C HIS A 84 -13.71 0.58 4.55
N ARG A 85 -12.53 1.03 4.19
CA ARG A 85 -12.18 1.39 2.82
C ARG A 85 -10.88 0.70 2.48
N LYS A 86 -10.94 -0.20 1.54
CA LYS A 86 -9.80 -0.99 1.08
C LYS A 86 -9.58 -0.70 -0.38
N SER A 87 -8.37 -0.30 -0.71
CA SER A 87 -7.87 -0.26 -2.08
C SER A 87 -6.73 -1.25 -2.19
N ALA A 88 -6.73 -2.06 -3.23
CA ALA A 88 -5.63 -2.97 -3.51
C ALA A 88 -5.31 -2.94 -5.00
N LYS A 89 -4.04 -2.93 -5.32
CA LYS A 89 -3.54 -2.78 -6.68
C LYS A 89 -2.33 -3.65 -6.93
N LEU A 90 -2.27 -4.21 -8.12
CA LEU A 90 -1.08 -4.84 -8.67
C LEU A 90 -0.26 -3.83 -9.46
N PHE A 91 1.05 -3.82 -9.20
CA PHE A 91 2.03 -2.99 -9.89
C PHE A 91 3.04 -3.90 -10.57
N THR A 92 2.89 -4.07 -11.87
CA THR A 92 3.82 -4.88 -12.65
C THR A 92 5.08 -4.07 -12.95
N LEU A 93 6.22 -4.63 -12.58
CA LEU A 93 7.52 -4.07 -12.95
C LEU A 93 8.08 -4.92 -14.08
N PRO A 94 8.29 -4.36 -15.27
CA PRO A 94 8.88 -5.12 -16.37
C PRO A 94 10.33 -5.52 -16.04
N ASN A 95 10.79 -6.58 -16.66
CA ASN A 95 12.21 -6.94 -16.63
C ASN A 95 13.07 -5.81 -17.23
N PRO A 96 14.37 -5.74 -16.91
CA PRO A 96 15.26 -4.74 -17.48
C PRO A 96 15.31 -4.75 -19.02
N ASP A 97 15.03 -5.90 -19.65
CA ASP A 97 14.93 -6.05 -21.12
C ASP A 97 13.55 -5.67 -21.67
N GLY A 98 12.61 -5.21 -20.80
CA GLY A 98 11.27 -4.82 -21.19
C GLY A 98 10.27 -5.97 -21.32
N THR A 99 10.68 -7.23 -21.08
CA THR A 99 9.74 -8.37 -21.12
C THR A 99 8.83 -8.37 -19.89
N PRO A 100 7.57 -8.81 -20.01
CA PRO A 100 6.68 -8.92 -18.86
C PRO A 100 7.21 -9.90 -17.83
N GLN A 101 7.14 -9.53 -16.55
CA GLN A 101 7.38 -10.47 -15.45
C GLN A 101 6.10 -11.18 -15.05
N ASP A 102 6.23 -12.42 -14.59
CA ASP A 102 5.16 -13.15 -13.93
C ASP A 102 4.95 -12.70 -12.48
N GLU A 103 5.81 -11.82 -11.98
CA GLU A 103 5.75 -11.27 -10.64
C GLU A 103 5.38 -9.80 -10.68
N SER A 104 4.60 -9.40 -9.67
CA SER A 104 4.15 -8.03 -9.46
C SER A 104 4.26 -7.66 -7.99
N TRP A 105 4.25 -6.38 -7.69
CA TRP A 105 4.05 -5.88 -6.34
C TRP A 105 2.58 -5.62 -6.12
N PHE A 106 2.05 -6.14 -5.03
CA PHE A 106 0.68 -5.90 -4.60
C PHE A 106 0.69 -5.00 -3.37
N ALA A 107 -0.06 -3.90 -3.43
CA ALA A 107 -0.23 -2.99 -2.31
C ALA A 107 -1.68 -2.98 -1.84
N VAL A 108 -1.88 -2.98 -0.55
CA VAL A 108 -3.18 -2.74 0.07
C VAL A 108 -3.09 -1.51 0.98
N THR A 109 -4.09 -0.65 0.88
CA THR A 109 -4.31 0.48 1.77
C THR A 109 -5.73 0.45 2.30
N GLY A 110 -5.96 0.98 3.49
CA GLY A 110 -7.32 1.03 4.03
C GLY A 110 -7.43 1.81 5.32
N LEU A 111 -8.67 2.12 5.68
CA LEU A 111 -9.04 2.62 7.00
C LEU A 111 -9.55 1.44 7.83
N ALA A 112 -8.85 1.14 8.90
CA ALA A 112 -9.14 -0.02 9.73
C ALA A 112 -10.11 0.30 10.86
N ALA A 113 -10.87 -0.71 11.29
CA ALA A 113 -11.74 -0.63 12.45
C ALA A 113 -10.94 -0.36 13.74
N LEU A 114 -11.60 0.16 14.78
CA LEU A 114 -10.97 0.55 16.06
C LEU A 114 -10.23 -0.60 16.75
N ASP A 115 -10.70 -1.83 16.61
CA ASP A 115 -10.10 -3.00 17.22
C ASP A 115 -8.94 -3.61 16.42
N ALA A 116 -8.66 -3.11 15.22
CA ALA A 116 -7.61 -3.59 14.34
C ALA A 116 -6.26 -3.01 14.75
N VAL A 117 -5.25 -3.86 14.89
CA VAL A 117 -3.90 -3.47 15.33
C VAL A 117 -2.81 -3.75 14.30
N ARG A 118 -3.00 -4.73 13.41
CA ARG A 118 -2.06 -5.07 12.34
C ARG A 118 -2.82 -5.53 11.10
N VAL A 119 -2.22 -5.32 9.94
CA VAL A 119 -2.66 -5.86 8.66
C VAL A 119 -1.60 -6.82 8.13
N SER A 120 -2.03 -7.98 7.63
CA SER A 120 -1.18 -8.96 6.95
C SER A 120 -1.63 -9.14 5.52
N VAL A 121 -0.68 -9.24 4.63
CA VAL A 121 -0.91 -9.64 3.24
C VAL A 121 -0.05 -10.85 2.94
N THR A 122 -0.65 -11.88 2.36
CA THR A 122 0.02 -13.13 2.03
C THR A 122 -0.25 -13.49 0.58
N SER A 123 0.81 -13.79 -0.14
CA SER A 123 0.79 -14.34 -1.50
C SER A 123 1.44 -15.72 -1.53
N GLU A 124 1.55 -16.33 -2.70
CA GLU A 124 2.34 -17.56 -2.89
C GLU A 124 3.85 -17.31 -2.72
N LEU A 125 4.30 -16.08 -2.94
CA LEU A 125 5.72 -15.73 -2.98
C LEU A 125 6.21 -15.04 -1.72
N ASP A 126 5.31 -14.39 -0.96
CA ASP A 126 5.73 -13.42 0.05
C ASP A 126 4.64 -13.17 1.10
N GLU A 127 5.07 -12.67 2.25
CA GLU A 127 4.18 -12.25 3.32
C GLU A 127 4.69 -10.99 3.99
N GLN A 128 3.79 -10.09 4.32
CA GLN A 128 4.12 -8.90 5.11
C GLN A 128 3.02 -8.62 6.14
N THR A 129 3.45 -8.28 7.35
CA THR A 129 2.58 -7.77 8.41
C THR A 129 3.08 -6.41 8.86
N THR A 130 2.19 -5.42 8.86
CA THR A 130 2.51 -4.06 9.30
C THR A 130 1.55 -3.61 10.40
N PRO A 131 2.02 -2.78 11.36
CA PRO A 131 1.14 -2.19 12.35
C PRO A 131 0.16 -1.22 11.68
N ILE A 132 -1.02 -1.10 12.26
CA ILE A 132 -2.01 -0.09 11.90
C ILE A 132 -1.78 1.13 12.78
N SER A 133 -1.71 2.31 12.17
CA SER A 133 -1.48 3.56 12.88
C SER A 133 -2.68 3.93 13.79
N THR A 134 -2.48 4.89 14.69
CA THR A 134 -3.54 5.33 15.62
C THR A 134 -4.75 5.94 14.92
N ASP A 135 -4.56 6.56 13.76
CA ASP A 135 -5.63 7.10 12.90
C ASP A 135 -6.26 6.04 11.98
N GLY A 136 -5.82 4.78 12.07
CA GLY A 136 -6.42 3.66 11.37
C GLY A 136 -5.83 3.34 10.00
N LEU A 137 -4.72 3.95 9.63
CA LEU A 137 -4.06 3.65 8.37
C LEU A 137 -3.52 2.22 8.36
N ALA A 138 -4.00 1.41 7.43
CA ALA A 138 -3.45 0.11 7.06
C ALA A 138 -2.71 0.26 5.73
N PHE A 139 -1.45 -0.14 5.68
CA PHE A 139 -0.64 -0.14 4.46
C PHE A 139 0.35 -1.30 4.48
N ALA A 140 0.29 -2.15 3.49
CA ALA A 140 1.19 -3.31 3.33
C ALA A 140 1.42 -3.62 1.85
N ILE A 141 2.57 -4.20 1.54
CA ILE A 141 2.95 -4.63 0.21
C ILE A 141 3.50 -6.05 0.24
N VAL A 142 3.30 -6.82 -0.82
CA VAL A 142 3.95 -8.11 -1.04
C VAL A 142 4.27 -8.29 -2.51
N ARG A 143 5.27 -9.13 -2.80
CA ARG A 143 5.43 -9.70 -4.14
C ARG A 143 4.34 -10.74 -4.35
N ALA A 144 3.77 -10.77 -5.53
CA ALA A 144 2.72 -11.72 -5.89
C ALA A 144 2.88 -12.11 -7.36
N ARG A 145 2.33 -13.26 -7.74
CA ARG A 145 2.19 -13.58 -9.15
C ARG A 145 1.17 -12.65 -9.81
N THR A 146 1.38 -12.32 -11.06
CA THR A 146 0.52 -11.38 -11.80
C THR A 146 -0.94 -11.83 -11.84
N SER A 147 -1.18 -13.15 -11.85
CA SER A 147 -2.52 -13.74 -11.86
C SER A 147 -3.10 -14.02 -10.48
N GLU A 148 -2.36 -13.75 -9.41
CA GLU A 148 -2.75 -14.06 -8.03
C GLU A 148 -3.60 -12.96 -7.43
N ASP A 149 -4.53 -13.35 -6.55
CA ASP A 149 -5.25 -12.44 -5.65
C ASP A 149 -4.74 -12.66 -4.21
N PRO A 150 -3.77 -11.84 -3.74
CA PRO A 150 -3.20 -11.99 -2.42
C PRO A 150 -4.25 -11.86 -1.31
N ARG A 151 -4.09 -12.64 -0.27
CA ARG A 151 -5.01 -12.65 0.87
C ARG A 151 -4.65 -11.54 1.86
N VAL A 152 -5.66 -10.80 2.26
CA VAL A 152 -5.51 -9.70 3.23
C VAL A 152 -6.26 -10.06 4.50
N TYR A 153 -5.57 -9.96 5.63
CA TYR A 153 -6.12 -10.21 6.96
C TYR A 153 -5.86 -9.03 7.87
N VAL A 154 -6.74 -8.85 8.83
CA VAL A 154 -6.57 -7.90 9.91
C VAL A 154 -6.47 -8.66 11.23
N HIS A 155 -5.50 -8.30 12.04
CA HIS A 155 -5.33 -8.83 13.40
C HIS A 155 -5.97 -7.86 14.38
N THR A 156 -6.84 -8.38 15.21
CA THR A 156 -7.57 -7.59 16.20
C THR A 156 -6.86 -7.59 17.56
N ARG A 157 -7.21 -6.64 18.41
CA ARG A 157 -6.62 -6.49 19.74
C ARG A 157 -6.86 -7.71 20.63
N ASP A 158 -7.95 -8.44 20.44
CA ASP A 158 -8.27 -9.68 21.15
C ASP A 158 -7.61 -10.93 20.54
N GLY A 159 -6.69 -10.75 19.58
CA GLY A 159 -5.88 -11.82 19.01
C GLY A 159 -6.55 -12.61 17.86
N ARG A 160 -7.69 -12.15 17.34
CA ARG A 160 -8.33 -12.80 16.19
C ARG A 160 -7.70 -12.32 14.88
N ARG A 161 -7.74 -13.18 13.89
CA ARG A 161 -7.37 -12.90 12.51
C ARG A 161 -8.62 -12.92 11.64
N VAL A 162 -8.93 -11.79 11.03
CA VAL A 162 -10.17 -11.62 10.27
C VAL A 162 -9.84 -11.31 8.81
N ALA A 163 -10.42 -12.06 7.89
CA ALA A 163 -10.25 -11.78 6.46
C ALA A 163 -10.85 -10.41 6.11
N ALA A 164 -10.10 -9.63 5.32
CA ALA A 164 -10.53 -8.28 4.95
C ALA A 164 -11.66 -8.26 3.91
N GLY A 165 -12.01 -9.42 3.35
CA GLY A 165 -13.03 -9.55 2.31
C GLY A 165 -12.55 -9.06 0.93
N PRO A 166 -13.40 -9.20 -0.09
CA PRO A 166 -13.04 -8.79 -1.45
C PRO A 166 -12.82 -7.28 -1.54
N LEU A 167 -12.06 -6.87 -2.55
CA LEU A 167 -11.92 -5.48 -2.93
C LEU A 167 -13.29 -4.86 -3.14
N VAL A 168 -13.52 -3.71 -2.53
CA VAL A 168 -14.62 -2.84 -2.93
C VAL A 168 -14.07 -1.97 -4.06
N ALA A 169 -14.58 -2.21 -5.22
CA ALA A 169 -14.26 -1.38 -6.38
C ALA A 169 -14.64 0.08 -6.14
#